data_5102cebd0a05e3aa0fb058fc66c27125
#
_entry.id   5102cebd0a05e3aa0fb058fc66c27125
#
_cell.length_a   1.000
_cell.length_b   1.000
_cell.length_c   1.000
_cell.angle_alpha   90.00
_cell.angle_beta   90.00
_cell.angle_gamma   90.00
#
_symmetry.space_group_name_H-M   'P 1'
#
loop_
_entity.id
_entity.type
_entity.pdbx_description
1 polymer ?
#
loop_
_entity_poly.entity_id
_entity_poly.type
_entity_poly.pdbx_seq_one_letter_code
_entity_poly.pdbx_strand_id
1 'polypeptide(L)'
;MSLPEHGLVLGKFYPPHAGHFHLIRRALAGCERLTVLVSHADVESIPLADRVAWIQEAFPAARVIGAVDNVHMDLNDEAVWQAHVDIFQAAVPERIDALFTSEPYGPELARRLGAAHVLVDLDRNAVPVSGTKIRADPAGNWDYLEGPVRAGLALRVVAVGAESTGTTTIAEDLAAAYAARGGVWAATQCVPEYGRVYSEEKLAALQAGRPGAVWADVRFDTADFPLIAARQNDLEEAAARIGGPVLFCDTDAFATAVWHERYIGGRNPDVDPLADALHHHLYLLTDHEGVPFEDDGLRDGEHLRPWMTGRFKAELERTGRPYVQLHGTRTDRLDQAVRAVDALVAAGWGIADPLPEYR
;
A
#
# COMPACT_ATOMS: atom_id res chain seq x y z
N MET A 1 23.21 -3.74 -35.76
CA MET A 1 22.90 -2.31 -35.48
C MET A 1 23.15 -2.09 -33.99
N SER A 2 23.80 -0.99 -33.63
CA SER A 2 23.94 -0.60 -32.22
C SER A 2 22.58 -0.26 -31.65
N LEU A 3 22.37 -0.47 -30.37
CA LEU A 3 21.17 -0.01 -29.67
C LEU A 3 21.13 1.55 -29.67
N PRO A 4 19.93 2.16 -29.66
CA PRO A 4 19.78 3.57 -29.33
C PRO A 4 20.48 3.88 -27.99
N GLU A 5 21.19 5.00 -27.92
CA GLU A 5 21.87 5.38 -26.66
C GLU A 5 20.88 5.73 -25.58
N HIS A 6 19.86 6.55 -25.90
CA HIS A 6 18.86 7.00 -24.94
C HIS A 6 17.43 6.70 -25.40
N GLY A 7 16.76 5.81 -24.67
CA GLY A 7 15.34 5.49 -24.82
C GLY A 7 14.47 6.31 -23.88
N LEU A 8 13.25 6.62 -24.31
CA LEU A 8 12.19 7.23 -23.50
C LEU A 8 10.94 6.35 -23.51
N VAL A 9 10.36 6.12 -22.34
CA VAL A 9 8.98 5.69 -22.16
C VAL A 9 8.22 6.80 -21.46
N LEU A 10 7.04 7.13 -21.97
CA LEU A 10 6.19 8.19 -21.40
C LEU A 10 4.79 7.63 -21.13
N GLY A 11 4.18 8.00 -20.02
CA GLY A 11 2.79 7.67 -19.71
C GLY A 11 2.31 8.22 -18.38
N LYS A 12 1.00 8.17 -18.15
CA LYS A 12 0.40 8.53 -16.86
C LYS A 12 0.69 7.49 -15.77
N PHE A 13 0.77 6.21 -16.14
CA PHE A 13 0.95 5.10 -15.18
C PHE A 13 -0.05 5.20 -14.01
N TYR A 14 -1.33 5.28 -14.33
CA TYR A 14 -2.37 5.65 -13.38
C TYR A 14 -3.46 4.56 -13.25
N PRO A 15 -3.23 3.57 -12.34
CA PRO A 15 -1.96 3.20 -11.74
C PRO A 15 -1.02 2.45 -12.71
N PRO A 16 0.28 2.26 -12.35
CA PRO A 16 1.16 1.35 -13.08
C PRO A 16 0.58 -0.08 -13.06
N HIS A 17 0.72 -0.80 -14.16
CA HIS A 17 0.20 -2.17 -14.29
C HIS A 17 1.06 -3.01 -15.21
N ALA A 18 0.81 -4.31 -15.29
CA ALA A 18 1.61 -5.28 -16.03
C ALA A 18 1.87 -4.89 -17.50
N GLY A 19 0.92 -4.22 -18.17
CA GLY A 19 1.13 -3.68 -19.52
C GLY A 19 2.21 -2.59 -19.58
N HIS A 20 2.20 -1.68 -18.61
CA HIS A 20 3.25 -0.66 -18.46
C HIS A 20 4.59 -1.29 -18.14
N PHE A 21 4.63 -2.25 -17.24
CA PHE A 21 5.86 -2.97 -16.89
C PHE A 21 6.40 -3.77 -18.07
N HIS A 22 5.53 -4.35 -18.89
CA HIS A 22 5.93 -5.00 -20.14
C HIS A 22 6.60 -4.00 -21.08
N LEU A 23 6.01 -2.82 -21.31
CA LEU A 23 6.58 -1.75 -22.13
C LEU A 23 7.97 -1.33 -21.61
N ILE A 24 8.11 -1.09 -20.31
CA ILE A 24 9.39 -0.68 -19.70
C ILE A 24 10.45 -1.78 -19.85
N ARG A 25 10.11 -3.07 -19.63
CA ARG A 25 11.03 -4.19 -19.83
C ARG A 25 11.51 -4.27 -21.28
N ARG A 26 10.62 -4.06 -22.23
CA ARG A 26 10.96 -4.07 -23.67
C ARG A 26 11.88 -2.89 -24.03
N ALA A 27 11.62 -1.73 -23.46
CA ALA A 27 12.44 -0.52 -23.66
C ALA A 27 13.83 -0.69 -23.08
N LEU A 28 13.97 -1.21 -21.85
CA LEU A 28 15.26 -1.51 -21.22
C LEU A 28 16.12 -2.47 -22.04
N ALA A 29 15.49 -3.45 -22.70
CA ALA A 29 16.21 -4.37 -23.59
C ALA A 29 16.52 -3.75 -24.96
N GLY A 30 15.93 -2.61 -25.29
CA GLY A 30 15.99 -1.95 -26.61
C GLY A 30 16.86 -0.70 -26.67
N CYS A 31 17.51 -0.26 -25.58
CA CYS A 31 18.37 0.91 -25.54
C CYS A 31 19.48 0.75 -24.49
N GLU A 32 20.52 1.61 -24.54
CA GLU A 32 21.63 1.56 -23.58
C GLU A 32 21.25 2.17 -22.23
N ARG A 33 20.48 3.25 -22.23
CA ARG A 33 19.90 3.89 -21.03
C ARG A 33 18.47 4.27 -21.27
N LEU A 34 17.61 4.13 -20.24
CA LEU A 34 16.19 4.40 -20.32
C LEU A 34 15.78 5.49 -19.32
N THR A 35 15.03 6.45 -19.80
CA THR A 35 14.23 7.35 -18.96
C THR A 35 12.76 6.94 -19.04
N VAL A 36 12.10 6.85 -17.89
CA VAL A 36 10.64 6.68 -17.78
C VAL A 36 10.09 7.99 -17.22
N LEU A 37 9.29 8.68 -18.03
CA LEU A 37 8.64 9.94 -17.65
C LEU A 37 7.19 9.67 -17.25
N VAL A 38 6.88 9.91 -15.98
CA VAL A 38 5.54 9.78 -15.42
C VAL A 38 4.85 11.16 -15.54
N SER A 39 3.85 11.24 -16.39
CA SER A 39 2.99 12.44 -16.54
C SER A 39 1.89 12.40 -15.47
N HIS A 40 1.62 13.54 -14.83
CA HIS A 40 0.63 13.72 -13.78
C HIS A 40 -0.22 14.95 -14.00
N ALA A 41 -1.53 14.82 -13.88
CA ALA A 41 -2.44 15.93 -13.80
C ALA A 41 -2.97 16.08 -12.35
N ASP A 42 -3.16 17.33 -11.90
CA ASP A 42 -3.57 17.63 -10.51
C ASP A 42 -4.93 17.03 -10.11
N VAL A 43 -5.74 16.63 -11.08
CA VAL A 43 -7.02 15.94 -10.83
C VAL A 43 -6.83 14.45 -10.44
N GLU A 44 -5.66 13.90 -10.64
CA GLU A 44 -5.36 12.49 -10.38
C GLU A 44 -5.10 12.25 -8.89
N SER A 45 -5.85 11.29 -8.28
CA SER A 45 -5.81 11.02 -6.84
C SER A 45 -4.62 10.18 -6.37
N ILE A 46 -3.96 9.41 -7.28
CA ILE A 46 -2.74 8.68 -6.93
C ILE A 46 -1.57 9.66 -7.08
N PRO A 47 -0.83 9.96 -6.00
CA PRO A 47 0.26 10.92 -6.04
C PRO A 47 1.33 10.58 -7.09
N LEU A 48 1.91 11.61 -7.72
CA LEU A 48 3.01 11.45 -8.67
C LEU A 48 4.20 10.73 -8.02
N ALA A 49 4.53 11.11 -6.79
CA ALA A 49 5.66 10.54 -6.05
C ALA A 49 5.53 9.02 -5.87
N ASP A 50 4.33 8.53 -5.56
CA ASP A 50 4.09 7.10 -5.36
C ASP A 50 4.27 6.32 -6.66
N ARG A 51 3.70 6.82 -7.77
CA ARG A 51 3.86 6.17 -9.08
C ARG A 51 5.31 6.13 -9.55
N VAL A 52 6.06 7.21 -9.32
CA VAL A 52 7.50 7.25 -9.58
C VAL A 52 8.25 6.25 -8.72
N ALA A 53 7.97 6.20 -7.42
CA ALA A 53 8.61 5.27 -6.48
C ALA A 53 8.33 3.80 -6.85
N TRP A 54 7.07 3.44 -7.15
CA TRP A 54 6.70 2.07 -7.54
C TRP A 54 7.41 1.62 -8.82
N ILE A 55 7.52 2.50 -9.82
CA ILE A 55 8.23 2.17 -11.07
C ILE A 55 9.73 2.11 -10.83
N GLN A 56 10.31 3.04 -10.07
CA GLN A 56 11.74 3.05 -9.78
C GLN A 56 12.18 1.82 -8.99
N GLU A 57 11.35 1.38 -8.03
CA GLU A 57 11.61 0.15 -7.28
C GLU A 57 11.59 -1.09 -8.19
N ALA A 58 10.61 -1.18 -9.09
CA ALA A 58 10.50 -2.30 -10.02
C ALA A 58 11.61 -2.30 -11.10
N PHE A 59 12.13 -1.14 -11.45
CA PHE A 59 13.12 -0.94 -12.50
C PHE A 59 14.30 -0.07 -12.06
N PRO A 60 15.15 -0.55 -11.14
CA PRO A 60 16.26 0.25 -10.61
C PRO A 60 17.30 0.66 -11.68
N ALA A 61 17.34 -0.01 -12.83
CA ALA A 61 18.21 0.32 -13.96
C ALA A 61 17.67 1.48 -14.83
N ALA A 62 16.38 1.86 -14.69
CA ALA A 62 15.81 3.00 -15.39
C ALA A 62 15.95 4.28 -14.55
N ARG A 63 16.05 5.43 -15.20
CA ARG A 63 15.86 6.74 -14.57
C ARG A 63 14.36 7.04 -14.63
N VAL A 64 13.69 7.06 -13.47
CA VAL A 64 12.26 7.38 -13.39
C VAL A 64 12.09 8.81 -12.86
N ILE A 65 11.37 9.63 -13.61
CA ILE A 65 11.10 11.03 -13.25
C ILE A 65 9.62 11.36 -13.45
N GLY A 66 9.16 12.39 -12.76
CA GLY A 66 7.79 12.89 -12.89
C GLY A 66 7.73 14.28 -13.52
N ALA A 67 6.64 14.57 -14.23
CA ALA A 67 6.30 15.91 -14.69
C ALA A 67 4.81 16.18 -14.49
N VAL A 68 4.48 17.40 -14.05
CA VAL A 68 3.10 17.86 -13.98
C VAL A 68 2.67 18.33 -15.37
N ASP A 69 1.58 17.76 -15.87
CA ASP A 69 1.01 18.02 -17.17
C ASP A 69 -0.51 18.13 -17.04
N ASN A 70 -0.98 19.34 -16.84
CA ASN A 70 -2.40 19.68 -16.72
C ASN A 70 -3.06 19.99 -18.07
N VAL A 71 -2.35 19.77 -19.18
CA VAL A 71 -2.89 19.97 -20.52
C VAL A 71 -3.80 18.79 -20.87
N HIS A 72 -5.03 19.07 -21.29
CA HIS A 72 -5.92 18.01 -21.78
C HIS A 72 -5.44 17.50 -23.15
N MET A 73 -5.59 16.21 -23.39
CA MET A 73 -5.18 15.60 -24.66
C MET A 73 -6.17 15.95 -25.77
N ASP A 74 -5.71 16.64 -26.81
CA ASP A 74 -6.42 16.83 -28.08
C ASP A 74 -5.45 16.59 -29.24
N LEU A 75 -5.61 15.46 -29.92
CA LEU A 75 -4.71 15.06 -31.02
C LEU A 75 -4.89 15.89 -32.30
N ASN A 76 -5.95 16.73 -32.39
CA ASN A 76 -6.24 17.58 -33.53
C ASN A 76 -5.75 19.03 -33.34
N ASP A 77 -5.29 19.37 -32.13
CA ASP A 77 -4.82 20.72 -31.83
C ASP A 77 -3.28 20.77 -31.75
N GLU A 78 -2.68 21.55 -32.69
CA GLU A 78 -1.23 21.71 -32.76
C GLU A 78 -0.66 22.44 -31.53
N ALA A 79 -1.40 23.39 -30.93
CA ALA A 79 -0.94 24.07 -29.73
C ALA A 79 -0.92 23.15 -28.51
N VAL A 80 -1.87 22.21 -28.41
CA VAL A 80 -1.92 21.17 -27.36
C VAL A 80 -0.73 20.25 -27.52
N TRP A 81 -0.43 19.80 -28.74
CA TRP A 81 0.76 19.01 -29.02
C TRP A 81 2.04 19.70 -28.58
N GLN A 82 2.19 20.97 -28.94
CA GLN A 82 3.40 21.75 -28.60
C GLN A 82 3.52 21.90 -27.08
N ALA A 83 2.41 22.17 -26.37
CA ALA A 83 2.42 22.31 -24.92
C ALA A 83 2.90 21.00 -24.21
N HIS A 84 2.41 19.84 -24.64
CA HIS A 84 2.89 18.56 -24.12
C HIS A 84 4.39 18.36 -24.40
N VAL A 85 4.83 18.61 -25.65
CA VAL A 85 6.24 18.45 -26.04
C VAL A 85 7.15 19.34 -25.22
N ASP A 86 6.77 20.59 -24.99
CA ASP A 86 7.54 21.53 -24.18
C ASP A 86 7.71 21.04 -22.73
N ILE A 87 6.64 20.50 -22.13
CA ILE A 87 6.70 19.88 -20.79
C ILE A 87 7.66 18.71 -20.77
N PHE A 88 7.56 17.81 -21.77
CA PHE A 88 8.40 16.59 -21.82
C PHE A 88 9.86 16.94 -22.08
N GLN A 89 10.16 17.88 -22.95
CA GLN A 89 11.52 18.35 -23.22
C GLN A 89 12.13 19.09 -22.03
N ALA A 90 11.32 19.84 -21.28
CA ALA A 90 11.77 20.48 -20.05
C ALA A 90 12.13 19.45 -18.96
N ALA A 91 11.37 18.35 -18.86
CA ALA A 91 11.63 17.27 -17.92
C ALA A 91 12.81 16.36 -18.35
N VAL A 92 13.00 16.17 -19.67
CA VAL A 92 14.07 15.36 -20.27
C VAL A 92 14.79 16.20 -21.31
N PRO A 93 15.72 17.10 -20.88
CA PRO A 93 16.41 18.01 -21.80
C PRO A 93 17.47 17.31 -22.67
N GLU A 94 17.83 16.07 -22.32
CA GLU A 94 18.78 15.28 -23.09
C GLU A 94 18.15 14.79 -24.40
N ARG A 95 18.97 14.62 -25.44
CA ARG A 95 18.50 14.03 -26.69
C ARG A 95 17.91 12.64 -26.47
N ILE A 96 16.77 12.39 -27.03
CA ILE A 96 16.10 11.10 -27.10
C ILE A 96 16.35 10.47 -28.48
N ASP A 97 16.88 9.25 -28.51
CA ASP A 97 17.13 8.52 -29.76
C ASP A 97 15.96 7.60 -30.13
N ALA A 98 15.28 7.04 -29.13
CA ALA A 98 14.12 6.17 -29.36
C ALA A 98 13.00 6.43 -28.36
N LEU A 99 11.76 6.52 -28.84
CA LEU A 99 10.54 6.58 -28.05
C LEU A 99 9.82 5.22 -28.13
N PHE A 100 9.64 4.57 -26.99
CA PHE A 100 8.92 3.31 -26.86
C PHE A 100 7.49 3.58 -26.41
N THR A 101 6.49 3.14 -27.17
CA THR A 101 5.06 3.35 -26.81
C THR A 101 4.21 2.15 -27.18
N SER A 102 3.05 2.04 -26.52
CA SER A 102 1.95 1.13 -26.87
C SER A 102 0.70 1.91 -27.34
N GLU A 103 0.87 3.16 -27.77
CA GLU A 103 -0.25 4.07 -28.07
C GLU A 103 -0.21 4.55 -29.53
N PRO A 104 -1.41 4.77 -30.16
CA PRO A 104 -1.49 5.18 -31.57
C PRO A 104 -0.82 6.50 -31.88
N TYR A 105 -0.70 7.42 -30.90
CA TYR A 105 -0.06 8.72 -31.08
C TYR A 105 1.47 8.65 -31.06
N GLY A 106 2.05 7.48 -30.75
CA GLY A 106 3.49 7.28 -30.62
C GLY A 106 4.32 7.78 -31.80
N PRO A 107 3.97 7.49 -33.07
CA PRO A 107 4.73 7.95 -34.24
C PRO A 107 4.82 9.49 -34.32
N GLU A 108 3.73 10.20 -34.04
CA GLU A 108 3.70 11.66 -34.08
C GLU A 108 4.51 12.27 -32.95
N LEU A 109 4.38 11.75 -31.74
CA LEU A 109 5.17 12.20 -30.60
C LEU A 109 6.67 12.00 -30.84
N ALA A 110 7.08 10.84 -31.35
CA ALA A 110 8.48 10.55 -31.68
C ALA A 110 9.03 11.54 -32.71
N ARG A 111 8.24 11.83 -33.78
CA ARG A 111 8.61 12.82 -34.79
C ARG A 111 8.87 14.21 -34.17
N ARG A 112 8.02 14.64 -33.23
CA ARG A 112 8.16 15.94 -32.54
C ARG A 112 9.36 15.98 -31.61
N LEU A 113 9.69 14.86 -30.97
CA LEU A 113 10.88 14.72 -30.12
C LEU A 113 12.17 14.49 -30.94
N GLY A 114 12.09 14.28 -32.25
CA GLY A 114 13.23 13.94 -33.10
C GLY A 114 13.81 12.56 -32.85
N ALA A 115 13.00 11.64 -32.32
CA ALA A 115 13.35 10.27 -31.94
C ALA A 115 12.81 9.23 -32.93
N ALA A 116 13.43 8.04 -32.96
CA ALA A 116 12.86 6.89 -33.65
C ALA A 116 11.68 6.32 -32.83
N HIS A 117 10.58 5.95 -33.50
CA HIS A 117 9.45 5.31 -32.82
C HIS A 117 9.65 3.80 -32.75
N VAL A 118 9.47 3.23 -31.56
CA VAL A 118 9.47 1.75 -31.32
C VAL A 118 8.11 1.37 -30.74
N LEU A 119 7.31 0.70 -31.55
CA LEU A 119 5.98 0.25 -31.14
C LEU A 119 6.09 -1.05 -30.34
N VAL A 120 5.42 -1.10 -29.19
CA VAL A 120 5.37 -2.25 -28.28
C VAL A 120 3.92 -2.59 -27.98
N ASP A 121 3.43 -3.76 -28.44
CA ASP A 121 2.13 -4.36 -28.07
C ASP A 121 0.92 -3.41 -28.16
N LEU A 122 0.74 -2.73 -29.32
CA LEU A 122 -0.37 -1.79 -29.54
C LEU A 122 -1.74 -2.42 -29.26
N ASP A 123 -1.94 -3.65 -29.72
CA ASP A 123 -3.20 -4.37 -29.57
C ASP A 123 -3.39 -5.02 -28.19
N ARG A 124 -2.40 -4.83 -27.30
CA ARG A 124 -2.39 -5.41 -25.94
C ARG A 124 -2.59 -6.93 -25.94
N ASN A 125 -2.02 -7.61 -26.91
CA ASN A 125 -2.10 -9.07 -27.05
C ASN A 125 -1.25 -9.80 -25.99
N ALA A 126 -0.12 -9.21 -25.59
CA ALA A 126 0.74 -9.79 -24.57
C ALA A 126 0.17 -9.57 -23.15
N VAL A 127 -0.43 -8.38 -22.90
CA VAL A 127 -0.98 -8.04 -21.56
C VAL A 127 -2.32 -7.29 -21.73
N PRO A 128 -3.48 -7.99 -21.64
CA PRO A 128 -4.79 -7.46 -22.01
C PRO A 128 -5.41 -6.56 -20.90
N VAL A 129 -4.66 -5.56 -20.42
CA VAL A 129 -5.07 -4.65 -19.35
C VAL A 129 -4.86 -3.18 -19.74
N SER A 130 -5.61 -2.28 -19.12
CA SER A 130 -5.44 -0.83 -19.24
C SER A 130 -5.66 -0.14 -17.88
N GLY A 131 -5.11 1.06 -17.72
CA GLY A 131 -5.35 1.87 -16.52
C GLY A 131 -6.84 2.12 -16.26
N THR A 132 -7.65 2.31 -17.32
CA THR A 132 -9.11 2.44 -17.22
C THR A 132 -9.77 1.20 -16.63
N LYS A 133 -9.37 -0.02 -17.06
CA LYS A 133 -9.90 -1.26 -16.47
C LYS A 133 -9.51 -1.40 -15.01
N ILE A 134 -8.26 -1.08 -14.66
CA ILE A 134 -7.82 -1.13 -13.25
C ILE A 134 -8.61 -0.14 -12.40
N ARG A 135 -8.79 1.11 -12.82
CA ARG A 135 -9.53 2.11 -12.04
C ARG A 135 -11.00 1.74 -11.87
N ALA A 136 -11.61 1.16 -12.90
CA ALA A 136 -13.01 0.73 -12.85
C ALA A 136 -13.25 -0.46 -11.89
N ASP A 137 -12.29 -1.38 -11.81
CA ASP A 137 -12.36 -2.56 -10.95
C ASP A 137 -10.94 -2.99 -10.53
N PRO A 138 -10.36 -2.33 -9.50
CA PRO A 138 -9.03 -2.69 -9.01
C PRO A 138 -8.96 -4.13 -8.48
N ALA A 139 -9.99 -4.59 -7.76
CA ALA A 139 -10.02 -5.95 -7.23
C ALA A 139 -10.05 -7.00 -8.33
N GLY A 140 -10.95 -6.89 -9.32
CA GLY A 140 -11.06 -7.84 -10.42
C GLY A 140 -9.85 -7.86 -11.36
N ASN A 141 -9.01 -6.81 -11.30
CA ASN A 141 -7.79 -6.70 -12.10
C ASN A 141 -6.51 -6.76 -11.25
N TRP A 142 -6.59 -7.23 -10.00
CA TRP A 142 -5.48 -7.23 -9.04
C TRP A 142 -4.25 -7.98 -9.51
N ASP A 143 -4.43 -9.07 -10.26
CA ASP A 143 -3.32 -9.88 -10.79
C ASP A 143 -2.47 -9.15 -11.84
N TYR A 144 -2.96 -8.04 -12.39
CA TYR A 144 -2.18 -7.18 -13.27
C TYR A 144 -1.36 -6.11 -12.53
N LEU A 145 -1.42 -6.07 -11.18
CA LEU A 145 -0.63 -5.16 -10.35
C LEU A 145 0.61 -5.89 -9.83
N GLU A 146 1.77 -5.26 -9.94
CA GLU A 146 3.01 -5.79 -9.37
C GLU A 146 3.18 -5.33 -7.91
N GLY A 147 4.10 -5.99 -7.17
CA GLY A 147 4.25 -5.85 -5.74
C GLY A 147 4.24 -4.42 -5.19
N PRO A 148 5.05 -3.48 -5.71
CA PRO A 148 5.05 -2.10 -5.22
C PRO A 148 3.69 -1.41 -5.35
N VAL A 149 2.97 -1.67 -6.47
CA VAL A 149 1.64 -1.08 -6.72
C VAL A 149 0.58 -1.72 -5.83
N ARG A 150 0.65 -3.05 -5.61
CA ARG A 150 -0.22 -3.75 -4.66
C ARG A 150 -0.07 -3.18 -3.26
N ALA A 151 1.17 -2.98 -2.79
CA ALA A 151 1.44 -2.41 -1.47
C ALA A 151 0.80 -1.03 -1.29
N GLY A 152 0.88 -0.18 -2.31
CA GLY A 152 0.27 1.16 -2.28
C GLY A 152 -1.24 1.18 -2.43
N LEU A 153 -1.85 0.14 -3.03
CA LEU A 153 -3.30 0.08 -3.28
C LEU A 153 -4.06 -0.89 -2.37
N ALA A 154 -3.40 -1.75 -1.60
CA ALA A 154 -4.08 -2.68 -0.71
C ALA A 154 -4.93 -1.94 0.35
N LEU A 155 -6.18 -2.35 0.48
CA LEU A 155 -7.06 -1.86 1.54
C LEU A 155 -6.65 -2.49 2.87
N ARG A 156 -6.00 -1.72 3.76
CA ARG A 156 -5.54 -2.19 5.06
C ARG A 156 -6.65 -2.08 6.09
N VAL A 157 -6.94 -3.20 6.75
CA VAL A 157 -7.94 -3.32 7.83
C VAL A 157 -7.23 -3.84 9.08
N VAL A 158 -7.31 -3.09 10.16
CA VAL A 158 -6.56 -3.34 11.39
C VAL A 158 -7.48 -3.73 12.52
N ALA A 159 -7.21 -4.85 13.18
CA ALA A 159 -7.86 -5.23 14.43
C ALA A 159 -7.07 -4.63 15.60
N VAL A 160 -7.75 -3.84 16.43
CA VAL A 160 -7.15 -3.23 17.65
C VAL A 160 -8.04 -3.47 18.85
N GLY A 161 -7.43 -3.52 20.03
CA GLY A 161 -8.17 -3.72 21.27
C GLY A 161 -7.24 -3.97 22.45
N ALA A 162 -7.83 -4.13 23.63
CA ALA A 162 -7.11 -4.53 24.82
C ALA A 162 -6.66 -6.01 24.73
N GLU A 163 -5.78 -6.41 25.64
CA GLU A 163 -5.37 -7.82 25.75
C GLU A 163 -6.56 -8.77 25.87
N SER A 164 -6.44 -9.90 25.20
CA SER A 164 -7.45 -10.97 25.29
C SER A 164 -8.87 -10.53 24.89
N THR A 165 -8.98 -9.59 23.95
CA THR A 165 -10.27 -9.19 23.34
C THR A 165 -10.55 -9.83 22.00
N GLY A 166 -9.60 -10.64 21.47
CA GLY A 166 -9.75 -11.41 20.25
C GLY A 166 -9.33 -10.68 18.98
N THR A 167 -8.38 -9.74 19.03
CA THR A 167 -7.81 -9.04 17.86
C THR A 167 -7.21 -10.03 16.87
N THR A 168 -6.32 -10.91 17.31
CA THR A 168 -5.72 -11.97 16.49
C THR A 168 -6.78 -12.85 15.85
N THR A 169 -7.73 -13.32 16.67
CA THR A 169 -8.81 -14.21 16.19
C THR A 169 -9.62 -13.56 15.07
N ILE A 170 -10.00 -12.29 15.21
CA ILE A 170 -10.82 -11.62 14.19
C ILE A 170 -10.03 -11.31 12.93
N ALA A 171 -8.74 -10.95 13.04
CA ALA A 171 -7.87 -10.72 11.88
C ALA A 171 -7.67 -12.00 11.07
N GLU A 172 -7.39 -13.12 11.73
CA GLU A 172 -7.23 -14.44 11.10
C GLU A 172 -8.53 -14.96 10.50
N ASP A 173 -9.66 -14.87 11.23
CA ASP A 173 -10.98 -15.29 10.75
C ASP A 173 -11.38 -14.50 9.48
N LEU A 174 -11.12 -13.19 9.45
CA LEU A 174 -11.37 -12.36 8.28
C LEU A 174 -10.48 -12.78 7.11
N ALA A 175 -9.18 -12.96 7.33
CA ALA A 175 -8.27 -13.39 6.28
C ALA A 175 -8.71 -14.74 5.69
N ALA A 176 -9.09 -15.69 6.53
CA ALA A 176 -9.61 -16.99 6.11
C ALA A 176 -10.92 -16.86 5.33
N ALA A 177 -11.87 -16.03 5.81
CA ALA A 177 -13.15 -15.79 5.15
C ALA A 177 -12.98 -15.15 3.76
N TYR A 178 -12.04 -14.21 3.62
CA TYR A 178 -11.75 -13.58 2.34
C TYR A 178 -10.99 -14.53 1.41
N ALA A 179 -9.98 -15.25 1.90
CA ALA A 179 -9.25 -16.25 1.10
C ALA A 179 -10.19 -17.34 0.55
N ALA A 180 -11.21 -17.75 1.31
CA ALA A 180 -12.21 -18.71 0.89
C ALA A 180 -13.08 -18.25 -0.29
N ARG A 181 -13.12 -16.95 -0.63
CA ARG A 181 -13.82 -16.41 -1.80
C ARG A 181 -13.15 -16.83 -3.12
N GLY A 182 -11.88 -17.25 -3.08
CA GLY A 182 -11.10 -17.68 -4.25
C GLY A 182 -10.69 -16.54 -5.18
N GLY A 183 -10.13 -16.88 -6.36
CA GLY A 183 -9.62 -15.88 -7.31
C GLY A 183 -8.55 -14.98 -6.67
N VAL A 184 -8.61 -13.69 -6.91
CA VAL A 184 -7.68 -12.70 -6.37
C VAL A 184 -7.69 -12.63 -4.83
N TRP A 185 -8.79 -13.04 -4.19
CA TRP A 185 -8.93 -13.07 -2.74
C TRP A 185 -8.19 -14.24 -2.08
N ALA A 186 -7.86 -15.31 -2.84
CA ALA A 186 -7.14 -16.47 -2.30
C ALA A 186 -5.76 -16.10 -1.74
N ALA A 187 -5.18 -14.97 -2.18
CA ALA A 187 -3.91 -14.46 -1.69
C ALA A 187 -4.04 -13.52 -0.48
N THR A 188 -5.25 -13.37 0.11
CA THR A 188 -5.45 -12.51 1.29
C THR A 188 -4.49 -12.89 2.41
N GLN A 189 -3.78 -11.90 2.97
CA GLN A 189 -2.81 -12.06 4.03
C GLN A 189 -3.38 -11.57 5.36
N CYS A 190 -2.87 -12.15 6.47
CA CYS A 190 -2.99 -11.62 7.82
C CYS A 190 -1.60 -11.34 8.35
N VAL A 191 -1.36 -10.11 8.80
CA VAL A 191 -0.09 -9.71 9.42
C VAL A 191 -0.21 -9.91 10.93
N PRO A 192 0.64 -10.74 11.55
CA PRO A 192 0.62 -10.95 12.99
C PRO A 192 1.17 -9.74 13.76
N GLU A 193 0.84 -9.67 15.05
CA GLU A 193 1.39 -8.66 15.97
C GLU A 193 2.89 -8.88 16.20
N TYR A 194 3.73 -7.93 15.77
CA TYR A 194 5.17 -8.01 16.05
C TYR A 194 5.50 -7.73 17.51
N GLY A 195 4.70 -6.91 18.19
CA GLY A 195 4.89 -6.63 19.63
C GLY A 195 4.94 -7.89 20.50
N ARG A 196 4.16 -8.93 20.13
CA ARG A 196 4.20 -10.24 20.79
C ARG A 196 5.54 -10.94 20.53
N VAL A 197 5.99 -11.00 19.30
CA VAL A 197 7.30 -11.60 18.93
C VAL A 197 8.42 -10.89 19.67
N TYR A 198 8.42 -9.56 19.67
CA TYR A 198 9.40 -8.74 20.38
C TYR A 198 9.41 -9.02 21.90
N SER A 199 8.24 -9.23 22.49
CA SER A 199 8.06 -9.57 23.90
C SER A 199 8.69 -10.94 24.23
N GLU A 200 8.45 -11.93 23.38
CA GLU A 200 9.04 -13.27 23.51
C GLU A 200 10.57 -13.23 23.35
N GLU A 201 11.10 -12.44 22.42
CA GLU A 201 12.53 -12.23 22.23
C GLU A 201 13.18 -11.56 23.46
N LYS A 202 12.52 -10.54 24.06
CA LYS A 202 12.99 -9.89 25.30
C LYS A 202 13.03 -10.87 26.47
N LEU A 203 12.00 -11.69 26.63
CA LEU A 203 11.96 -12.72 27.67
C LEU A 203 13.08 -13.77 27.47
N ALA A 204 13.26 -14.24 26.25
CA ALA A 204 14.31 -15.20 25.91
C ALA A 204 15.72 -14.64 26.19
N ALA A 205 15.97 -13.38 25.82
CA ALA A 205 17.22 -12.68 26.10
C ALA A 205 17.46 -12.55 27.61
N LEU A 206 16.42 -12.24 28.38
CA LEU A 206 16.50 -12.14 29.84
C LEU A 206 16.81 -13.52 30.47
N GLN A 207 16.17 -14.58 30.00
CA GLN A 207 16.38 -15.97 30.46
C GLN A 207 17.77 -16.48 30.16
N ALA A 208 18.39 -16.05 29.05
CA ALA A 208 19.77 -16.39 28.71
C ALA A 208 20.77 -15.88 29.76
N GLY A 209 20.50 -14.69 30.32
CA GLY A 209 21.33 -14.10 31.41
C GLY A 209 20.89 -14.50 32.80
N ARG A 210 19.64 -14.86 33.01
CA ARG A 210 19.01 -15.21 34.28
C ARG A 210 18.04 -16.38 34.12
N PRO A 211 18.54 -17.63 34.18
CA PRO A 211 17.67 -18.81 34.11
C PRO A 211 16.54 -18.75 35.16
N GLY A 212 15.31 -18.97 34.73
CA GLY A 212 14.12 -18.87 35.58
C GLY A 212 13.43 -17.51 35.62
N ALA A 213 13.90 -16.51 34.84
CA ALA A 213 13.18 -15.26 34.62
C ALA A 213 11.80 -15.54 33.97
N VAL A 214 10.80 -14.81 34.43
CA VAL A 214 9.41 -14.92 33.97
C VAL A 214 8.96 -13.61 33.33
N TRP A 215 7.79 -13.60 32.70
CA TRP A 215 7.23 -12.41 32.04
C TRP A 215 7.22 -11.18 32.96
N ALA A 216 6.84 -11.33 34.21
CA ALA A 216 6.82 -10.25 35.21
C ALA A 216 8.18 -9.58 35.42
N ASP A 217 9.28 -10.17 34.99
CA ASP A 217 10.63 -9.60 35.05
C ASP A 217 11.00 -8.76 33.83
N VAL A 218 10.25 -8.89 32.72
CA VAL A 218 10.49 -8.14 31.48
C VAL A 218 10.15 -6.68 31.71
N ARG A 219 10.98 -5.79 31.22
CA ARG A 219 10.76 -4.34 31.25
C ARG A 219 10.86 -3.78 29.85
N PHE A 220 9.92 -2.93 29.50
CA PHE A 220 9.95 -2.16 28.27
C PHE A 220 10.53 -0.78 28.55
N ASP A 221 11.33 -0.29 27.60
CA ASP A 221 11.81 1.08 27.56
C ASP A 221 11.10 1.85 26.46
N THR A 222 11.06 3.18 26.55
CA THR A 222 10.46 4.05 25.52
C THR A 222 11.01 3.77 24.12
N ALA A 223 12.30 3.43 24.01
CA ALA A 223 12.96 3.13 22.75
C ALA A 223 12.52 1.80 22.07
N ASP A 224 11.89 0.89 22.80
CA ASP A 224 11.37 -0.38 22.26
C ASP A 224 10.22 -0.13 21.26
N PHE A 225 9.36 0.83 21.56
CA PHE A 225 8.12 1.04 20.82
C PHE A 225 8.30 1.54 19.38
N PRO A 226 9.20 2.50 19.08
CA PRO A 226 9.52 2.83 17.69
C PRO A 226 10.07 1.65 16.90
N LEU A 227 10.86 0.76 17.52
CA LEU A 227 11.36 -0.46 16.87
C LEU A 227 10.20 -1.41 16.53
N ILE A 228 9.29 -1.62 17.48
CA ILE A 228 8.09 -2.46 17.28
C ILE A 228 7.23 -1.87 16.15
N ALA A 229 6.93 -0.57 16.19
CA ALA A 229 6.12 0.11 15.21
C ALA A 229 6.74 0.07 13.80
N ALA A 230 8.04 0.32 13.67
CA ALA A 230 8.74 0.26 12.38
C ALA A 230 8.70 -1.16 11.80
N ARG A 231 8.95 -2.17 12.63
CA ARG A 231 8.93 -3.56 12.19
C ARG A 231 7.53 -4.03 11.81
N GLN A 232 6.49 -3.57 12.50
CA GLN A 232 5.11 -3.85 12.13
C GLN A 232 4.80 -3.30 10.73
N ASN A 233 5.19 -2.04 10.45
CA ASN A 233 5.05 -1.44 9.12
C ASN A 233 5.79 -2.24 8.03
N ASP A 234 7.01 -2.71 8.29
CA ASP A 234 7.76 -3.55 7.35
C ASP A 234 7.01 -4.85 7.01
N LEU A 235 6.41 -5.48 8.02
CA LEU A 235 5.63 -6.71 7.83
C LEU A 235 4.36 -6.45 7.00
N GLU A 236 3.66 -5.35 7.26
CA GLU A 236 2.48 -4.95 6.49
C GLU A 236 2.84 -4.67 5.02
N GLU A 237 3.92 -3.91 4.77
CA GLU A 237 4.40 -3.66 3.43
C GLU A 237 4.78 -4.96 2.69
N ALA A 238 5.51 -5.86 3.35
CA ALA A 238 5.89 -7.13 2.76
C ALA A 238 4.67 -8.00 2.40
N ALA A 239 3.67 -8.07 3.30
CA ALA A 239 2.46 -8.82 3.09
C ALA A 239 1.57 -8.21 1.98
N ALA A 240 1.45 -6.87 1.93
CA ALA A 240 0.66 -6.18 0.91
C ALA A 240 1.20 -6.40 -0.51
N ARG A 241 2.53 -6.53 -0.67
CA ARG A 241 3.19 -6.77 -1.97
C ARG A 241 2.80 -8.07 -2.63
N ILE A 242 2.50 -9.09 -1.84
CA ILE A 242 2.17 -10.45 -2.31
C ILE A 242 0.70 -10.82 -2.08
N GLY A 243 -0.01 -9.99 -1.33
CA GLY A 243 -1.39 -10.24 -0.90
C GLY A 243 -2.45 -9.92 -1.96
N GLY A 244 -3.69 -10.19 -1.58
CA GLY A 244 -4.89 -9.81 -2.31
C GLY A 244 -5.26 -8.33 -2.11
N PRO A 245 -6.44 -7.91 -2.62
CA PRO A 245 -6.89 -6.52 -2.56
C PRO A 245 -7.11 -5.97 -1.13
N VAL A 246 -7.29 -6.83 -0.14
CA VAL A 246 -7.44 -6.48 1.28
C VAL A 246 -6.35 -7.16 2.08
N LEU A 247 -5.72 -6.40 2.99
CA LEU A 247 -4.76 -6.87 3.97
C LEU A 247 -5.37 -6.74 5.35
N PHE A 248 -5.35 -7.81 6.14
CA PHE A 248 -5.75 -7.78 7.54
C PHE A 248 -4.51 -7.72 8.43
N CYS A 249 -4.56 -6.89 9.46
CA CYS A 249 -3.45 -6.72 10.41
C CYS A 249 -3.96 -6.96 11.83
N ASP A 250 -3.28 -7.85 12.56
CA ASP A 250 -3.42 -7.94 14.01
C ASP A 250 -2.55 -6.86 14.62
N THR A 251 -3.18 -5.74 14.98
CA THR A 251 -2.54 -4.49 15.39
C THR A 251 -1.75 -3.75 14.28
N ASP A 252 -1.22 -2.58 14.62
CA ASP A 252 -0.40 -1.72 13.77
C ASP A 252 0.50 -0.77 14.59
N ALA A 253 1.23 0.11 13.89
CA ALA A 253 2.05 1.13 14.52
C ALA A 253 1.23 2.16 15.33
N PHE A 254 -0.02 2.46 14.96
CA PHE A 254 -0.90 3.33 15.74
C PHE A 254 -1.25 2.71 17.09
N ALA A 255 -1.57 1.42 17.13
CA ALA A 255 -1.84 0.72 18.38
C ALA A 255 -0.63 0.72 19.32
N THR A 256 0.59 0.66 18.75
CA THR A 256 1.84 0.71 19.53
C THR A 256 1.95 1.96 20.39
N ALA A 257 1.36 3.10 19.98
CA ALA A 257 1.32 4.31 20.79
C ALA A 257 0.47 4.13 22.07
N VAL A 258 -0.67 3.42 21.98
CA VAL A 258 -1.52 3.12 23.15
C VAL A 258 -0.84 2.11 24.08
N TRP A 259 -0.11 1.15 23.52
CA TRP A 259 0.69 0.21 24.30
C TRP A 259 1.83 0.91 25.04
N HIS A 260 2.49 1.92 24.44
CA HIS A 260 3.47 2.75 25.14
C HIS A 260 2.87 3.47 26.35
N GLU A 261 1.67 4.05 26.18
CA GLU A 261 0.99 4.71 27.30
C GLU A 261 0.72 3.72 28.46
N ARG A 262 0.37 2.48 28.15
CA ARG A 262 0.12 1.44 29.16
C ARG A 262 1.38 1.06 29.93
N TYR A 263 2.51 0.83 29.27
CA TYR A 263 3.71 0.29 29.90
C TYR A 263 4.62 1.36 30.49
N ILE A 264 4.70 2.52 29.86
CA ILE A 264 5.65 3.59 30.21
C ILE A 264 4.92 4.79 30.82
N GLY A 265 3.71 5.07 30.35
CA GLY A 265 2.96 6.28 30.66
C GLY A 265 3.26 7.42 29.67
N GLY A 266 2.20 8.12 29.26
CA GLY A 266 2.29 9.23 28.31
C GLY A 266 2.54 8.82 26.85
N ARG A 267 2.52 9.82 25.98
CA ARG A 267 2.67 9.65 24.53
C ARG A 267 4.15 9.54 24.14
N ASN A 268 4.44 8.72 23.15
CA ASN A 268 5.77 8.65 22.54
C ASN A 268 5.76 9.34 21.17
N PRO A 269 6.39 10.52 21.02
CA PRO A 269 6.38 11.27 19.77
C PRO A 269 7.15 10.56 18.63
N ASP A 270 8.04 9.62 18.94
CA ASP A 270 8.81 8.88 17.92
C ASP A 270 7.96 7.78 17.24
N VAL A 271 6.84 7.38 17.85
CA VAL A 271 5.88 6.43 17.26
C VAL A 271 4.90 7.12 16.31
N ASP A 272 4.57 8.39 16.53
CA ASP A 272 3.57 9.11 15.75
C ASP A 272 3.83 9.10 14.23
N PRO A 273 5.05 9.44 13.74
CA PRO A 273 5.32 9.40 12.30
C PRO A 273 5.25 7.99 11.71
N LEU A 274 5.52 6.96 12.52
CA LEU A 274 5.40 5.56 12.10
C LEU A 274 3.92 5.14 12.00
N ALA A 275 3.08 5.61 12.91
CA ALA A 275 1.63 5.39 12.88
C ALA A 275 0.93 6.07 11.69
N ASP A 276 1.53 7.13 11.14
CA ASP A 276 1.03 7.87 9.99
C ASP A 276 1.74 7.49 8.67
N ALA A 277 2.75 6.61 8.72
CA ALA A 277 3.53 6.22 7.53
C ALA A 277 2.73 5.37 6.54
N LEU A 278 1.79 4.55 7.03
CA LEU A 278 0.92 3.71 6.21
C LEU A 278 -0.53 4.19 6.32
N HIS A 279 -1.26 4.11 5.20
CA HIS A 279 -2.68 4.42 5.20
C HIS A 279 -3.50 3.19 5.56
N HIS A 280 -4.20 3.25 6.70
CA HIS A 280 -5.14 2.23 7.16
C HIS A 280 -6.58 2.70 6.90
N HIS A 281 -7.36 1.88 6.20
CA HIS A 281 -8.67 2.24 5.67
C HIS A 281 -9.80 2.01 6.67
N LEU A 282 -9.62 1.05 7.59
CA LEU A 282 -10.65 0.69 8.57
C LEU A 282 -9.99 0.06 9.81
N TYR A 283 -10.43 0.49 10.99
CA TYR A 283 -10.09 -0.14 12.25
C TYR A 283 -11.27 -0.95 12.80
N LEU A 284 -10.98 -2.12 13.32
CA LEU A 284 -11.93 -3.00 13.99
C LEU A 284 -11.56 -3.02 15.47
N LEU A 285 -12.27 -2.24 16.28
CA LEU A 285 -12.04 -2.16 17.72
C LEU A 285 -12.77 -3.30 18.41
N THR A 286 -12.03 -4.28 18.93
CA THR A 286 -12.62 -5.38 19.69
C THR A 286 -12.99 -4.96 21.10
N ASP A 287 -14.25 -5.20 21.50
CA ASP A 287 -14.70 -4.92 22.83
C ASP A 287 -14.22 -5.98 23.83
N HIS A 288 -13.97 -5.57 25.07
CA HIS A 288 -13.64 -6.47 26.17
C HIS A 288 -14.85 -7.10 26.85
N GLU A 289 -16.04 -6.48 26.70
CA GLU A 289 -17.26 -6.96 27.34
C GLU A 289 -17.69 -8.33 26.82
N GLY A 290 -17.98 -9.24 27.76
CA GLY A 290 -18.42 -10.59 27.42
C GLY A 290 -17.32 -11.51 26.86
N VAL A 291 -16.05 -11.10 26.84
CA VAL A 291 -14.91 -11.92 26.43
C VAL A 291 -14.11 -12.35 27.66
N PRO A 292 -13.96 -13.66 27.91
CA PRO A 292 -13.13 -14.14 29.02
C PRO A 292 -11.67 -13.71 28.81
N PHE A 293 -10.96 -13.43 29.90
CA PHE A 293 -9.53 -13.19 29.83
C PHE A 293 -8.80 -14.54 29.74
N GLU A 294 -7.91 -14.63 28.76
CA GLU A 294 -7.04 -15.79 28.58
C GLU A 294 -5.64 -15.42 29.04
N ASP A 295 -5.17 -16.03 30.13
CA ASP A 295 -3.81 -15.90 30.61
C ASP A 295 -2.92 -16.96 29.94
N ASP A 296 -2.02 -16.51 29.08
CA ASP A 296 -1.02 -17.38 28.40
C ASP A 296 0.39 -17.20 28.98
N GLY A 297 0.50 -16.57 30.13
CA GLY A 297 1.76 -16.28 30.81
C GLY A 297 2.54 -15.05 30.26
N LEU A 298 2.02 -14.40 29.21
CA LEU A 298 2.54 -13.13 28.67
C LEU A 298 1.54 -11.98 28.82
N ARG A 299 0.35 -12.25 29.35
CA ARG A 299 -0.72 -11.28 29.56
C ARG A 299 -0.88 -10.96 31.03
N ASP A 300 -1.02 -9.68 31.37
CA ASP A 300 -1.09 -9.21 32.76
C ASP A 300 -2.10 -8.08 32.99
N GLY A 301 -2.85 -7.73 31.96
CA GLY A 301 -3.66 -6.51 31.93
C GLY A 301 -5.16 -6.70 32.03
N GLU A 302 -5.70 -7.78 32.63
CA GLU A 302 -7.15 -8.01 32.69
C GLU A 302 -7.91 -6.80 33.25
N HIS A 303 -7.45 -6.21 34.36
CA HIS A 303 -8.06 -5.06 35.00
C HIS A 303 -7.92 -3.74 34.21
N LEU A 304 -7.02 -3.70 33.22
CA LEU A 304 -6.80 -2.52 32.36
C LEU A 304 -7.66 -2.54 31.10
N ARG A 305 -8.32 -3.67 30.79
CA ARG A 305 -9.11 -3.82 29.55
C ARG A 305 -10.13 -2.71 29.32
N PRO A 306 -10.96 -2.29 30.30
CA PRO A 306 -11.89 -1.19 30.13
C PRO A 306 -11.18 0.14 29.80
N TRP A 307 -10.07 0.42 30.47
CA TRP A 307 -9.27 1.61 30.21
C TRP A 307 -8.67 1.58 28.81
N MET A 308 -8.06 0.47 28.40
CA MET A 308 -7.45 0.32 27.07
C MET A 308 -8.50 0.44 25.95
N THR A 309 -9.66 -0.22 26.08
CA THR A 309 -10.74 -0.11 25.10
C THR A 309 -11.19 1.34 24.94
N GLY A 310 -11.39 2.06 26.06
CA GLY A 310 -11.71 3.48 26.05
C GLY A 310 -10.60 4.35 25.44
N ARG A 311 -9.35 3.99 25.67
CA ARG A 311 -8.19 4.71 25.15
C ARG A 311 -8.02 4.54 23.65
N PHE A 312 -8.14 3.31 23.12
CA PHE A 312 -8.19 3.05 21.68
C PHE A 312 -9.30 3.85 21.01
N LYS A 313 -10.51 3.79 21.55
CA LYS A 313 -11.65 4.55 21.03
C LYS A 313 -11.36 6.05 20.97
N ALA A 314 -10.88 6.62 22.07
CA ALA A 314 -10.56 8.05 22.14
C ALA A 314 -9.48 8.48 21.14
N GLU A 315 -8.46 7.63 20.90
CA GLU A 315 -7.40 7.93 19.93
C GLU A 315 -7.88 7.78 18.48
N LEU A 316 -8.70 6.79 18.17
CA LEU A 316 -9.33 6.64 16.84
C LEU A 316 -10.19 7.86 16.51
N GLU A 317 -11.02 8.31 17.47
CA GLU A 317 -11.84 9.51 17.33
C GLU A 317 -11.01 10.78 17.19
N ARG A 318 -9.97 10.94 18.04
CA ARG A 318 -9.07 12.11 18.01
C ARG A 318 -8.32 12.25 16.69
N THR A 319 -7.90 11.13 16.10
CA THR A 319 -7.12 11.10 14.84
C THR A 319 -8.02 11.01 13.60
N GLY A 320 -9.34 10.90 13.77
CA GLY A 320 -10.28 10.77 12.66
C GLY A 320 -10.15 9.45 11.88
N ARG A 321 -9.57 8.42 12.49
CA ARG A 321 -9.43 7.11 11.85
C ARG A 321 -10.79 6.40 11.82
N PRO A 322 -11.26 5.93 10.64
CA PRO A 322 -12.56 5.24 10.55
C PRO A 322 -12.51 3.92 11.30
N TYR A 323 -13.51 3.65 12.14
CA TYR A 323 -13.56 2.41 12.91
C TYR A 323 -14.97 1.88 13.11
N VAL A 324 -15.03 0.56 13.38
CA VAL A 324 -16.22 -0.15 13.85
C VAL A 324 -15.88 -0.86 15.15
N GLN A 325 -16.67 -0.65 16.21
CA GLN A 325 -16.53 -1.40 17.46
C GLN A 325 -17.32 -2.71 17.34
N LEU A 326 -16.65 -3.83 17.62
CA LEU A 326 -17.20 -5.18 17.49
C LEU A 326 -17.69 -5.71 18.83
N HIS A 327 -18.94 -6.16 18.88
CA HIS A 327 -19.61 -6.64 20.10
C HIS A 327 -20.16 -8.05 19.94
N GLY A 328 -20.44 -8.71 21.07
CA GLY A 328 -21.10 -10.00 21.10
C GLY A 328 -20.15 -11.20 20.99
N THR A 329 -20.66 -12.33 20.54
CA THR A 329 -19.90 -13.56 20.35
C THR A 329 -18.89 -13.46 19.21
N ARG A 330 -17.96 -14.43 19.11
CA ARG A 330 -17.00 -14.50 17.97
C ARG A 330 -17.71 -14.45 16.63
N THR A 331 -18.83 -15.18 16.47
CA THR A 331 -19.63 -15.18 15.23
C THR A 331 -20.23 -13.80 14.96
N ASP A 332 -20.84 -13.17 15.97
CA ASP A 332 -21.44 -11.83 15.80
C ASP A 332 -20.39 -10.81 15.38
N ARG A 333 -19.19 -10.86 15.97
CA ARG A 333 -18.06 -9.97 15.66
C ARG A 333 -17.54 -10.20 14.25
N LEU A 334 -17.38 -11.46 13.83
CA LEU A 334 -16.97 -11.78 12.47
C LEU A 334 -17.98 -11.28 11.45
N ASP A 335 -19.28 -11.47 11.69
CA ASP A 335 -20.34 -10.99 10.81
C ASP A 335 -20.36 -9.45 10.70
N GLN A 336 -20.13 -8.73 11.82
CA GLN A 336 -20.01 -7.27 11.82
C GLN A 336 -18.77 -6.83 11.02
N ALA A 337 -17.64 -7.47 11.25
CA ALA A 337 -16.38 -7.17 10.58
C ALA A 337 -16.46 -7.43 9.06
N VAL A 338 -17.00 -8.59 8.64
CA VAL A 338 -17.19 -8.91 7.22
C VAL A 338 -18.06 -7.86 6.54
N ARG A 339 -19.20 -7.47 7.15
CA ARG A 339 -20.06 -6.41 6.59
C ARG A 339 -19.34 -5.07 6.45
N ALA A 340 -18.53 -4.69 7.44
CA ALA A 340 -17.78 -3.43 7.40
C ALA A 340 -16.72 -3.45 6.29
N VAL A 341 -15.98 -4.55 6.15
CA VAL A 341 -14.97 -4.70 5.10
C VAL A 341 -15.62 -4.81 3.71
N ASP A 342 -16.74 -5.51 3.58
CA ASP A 342 -17.48 -5.58 2.31
C ASP A 342 -17.99 -4.20 1.89
N ALA A 343 -18.45 -3.37 2.83
CA ALA A 343 -18.82 -1.99 2.56
C ALA A 343 -17.62 -1.14 2.12
N LEU A 344 -16.46 -1.33 2.74
CA LEU A 344 -15.21 -0.67 2.32
C LEU A 344 -14.81 -1.06 0.89
N VAL A 345 -14.82 -2.36 0.57
CA VAL A 345 -14.51 -2.84 -0.79
C VAL A 345 -15.53 -2.31 -1.81
N ALA A 346 -16.82 -2.30 -1.46
CA ALA A 346 -17.89 -1.79 -2.34
C ALA A 346 -17.78 -0.26 -2.57
N ALA A 347 -17.26 0.50 -1.62
CA ALA A 347 -16.97 1.93 -1.80
C ALA A 347 -15.82 2.17 -2.81
N GLY A 348 -15.00 1.15 -3.06
CA GLY A 348 -13.91 1.18 -4.03
C GLY A 348 -12.68 1.94 -3.50
N TRP A 349 -11.75 2.19 -4.40
CA TRP A 349 -10.42 2.77 -4.09
C TRP A 349 -10.39 4.30 -4.16
N GLY A 350 -11.50 4.96 -4.49
CA GLY A 350 -11.53 6.42 -4.61
C GLY A 350 -10.58 6.98 -5.68
N ILE A 351 -10.20 6.16 -6.68
CA ILE A 351 -9.31 6.62 -7.75
C ILE A 351 -10.09 7.54 -8.68
N ALA A 352 -9.72 8.81 -8.72
CA ALA A 352 -10.34 9.82 -9.55
C ALA A 352 -10.11 9.55 -11.05
N ASP A 353 -11.02 10.01 -11.90
CA ASP A 353 -10.80 9.94 -13.33
C ASP A 353 -9.68 10.91 -13.76
N PRO A 354 -8.84 10.53 -14.74
CA PRO A 354 -7.85 11.43 -15.30
C PRO A 354 -8.52 12.52 -16.16
N LEU A 355 -7.73 13.52 -16.58
CA LEU A 355 -8.22 14.52 -17.57
C LEU A 355 -8.79 13.83 -18.80
N PRO A 356 -9.88 14.36 -19.37
CA PRO A 356 -10.48 13.85 -20.60
C PRO A 356 -9.48 13.81 -21.77
N GLU A 357 -9.61 12.81 -22.62
CA GLU A 357 -8.87 12.69 -23.86
C GLU A 357 -9.83 12.91 -25.03
N TYR A 358 -9.55 13.91 -25.87
CA TYR A 358 -10.25 14.15 -27.11
C TYR A 358 -9.45 13.51 -28.25
N ARG A 359 -10.06 12.54 -28.94
CA ARG A 359 -9.41 11.75 -30.01
C ARG A 359 -10.03 12.05 -31.37
#